data_a54e35d8adfeb4ac59bd9b780bc63ad1
#
_entry.id   a54e35d8adfeb4ac59bd9b780bc63ad1
#
_cell.length_a   1.000
_cell.length_b   1.000
_cell.length_c   1.000
_cell.angle_alpha   90.00
_cell.angle_beta   90.00
_cell.angle_gamma   90.00
#
_symmetry.space_group_name_H-M   'P 1'
#
loop_
_entity.id
_entity.type
_entity.pdbx_description
1 polymer ?
#
loop_
_entity_poly.entity_id
_entity_poly.type
_entity_poly.pdbx_seq_one_letter_code
_entity_poly.pdbx_strand_id
1 'polypeptide(L)' 'MRVLVVEDNALLRHHLKVQIQDAGHQVDDAEDAKEADYYLNEHIPDIAIVDLGLPDEDGLSLIRRWRSNDVS' A
#
# COMPACT_ATOMS: atom_id res chain seq x y z
N MET A 1 -7.33 -11.98 -4.20
CA MET A 1 -6.58 -11.57 -2.99
C MET A 1 -6.75 -10.06 -2.77
N ARG A 2 -6.47 -9.61 -1.58
CA ARG A 2 -6.53 -8.19 -1.26
C ARG A 2 -5.14 -7.57 -1.36
N VAL A 3 -5.04 -6.50 -2.12
CA VAL A 3 -3.77 -5.82 -2.40
C VAL A 3 -3.86 -4.37 -1.90
N LEU A 4 -2.83 -3.93 -1.18
CA LEU A 4 -2.68 -2.52 -0.81
C LEU A 4 -1.61 -1.90 -1.70
N VAL A 5 -1.96 -0.80 -2.37
CA VAL A 5 -1.03 -0.03 -3.20
C VAL A 5 -0.72 1.28 -2.48
N VAL A 6 0.55 1.52 -2.19
CA VAL A 6 1.00 2.75 -1.53
C VAL A 6 1.90 3.53 -2.49
N GLU A 7 1.37 4.61 -3.04
CA GLU A 7 2.02 5.41 -4.08
C GLU A 7 1.51 6.85 -4.01
N ASP A 8 2.40 7.83 -3.91
CA ASP A 8 2.02 9.24 -3.81
C ASP A 8 1.63 9.86 -5.15
N ASN A 9 2.14 9.34 -6.25
CA ASN A 9 1.75 9.81 -7.59
C ASN A 9 0.34 9.32 -7.91
N ALA A 10 -0.62 10.24 -7.98
CA ALA A 10 -2.03 9.91 -8.14
C ALA A 10 -2.32 9.14 -9.43
N LEU A 11 -1.67 9.53 -10.53
CA LEU A 11 -1.89 8.90 -11.83
C LEU A 11 -1.36 7.46 -11.85
N LEU A 12 -0.16 7.25 -11.34
CA LEU A 12 0.45 5.93 -11.25
C LEU A 12 -0.34 5.04 -10.29
N ARG A 13 -0.74 5.56 -9.14
CA ARG A 13 -1.54 4.84 -8.15
C ARG A 13 -2.86 4.36 -8.76
N HIS A 14 -3.55 5.24 -9.47
CA HIS A 14 -4.80 4.89 -10.14
C HIS A 14 -4.59 3.81 -11.20
N HIS A 15 -3.53 3.93 -11.99
CA HIS A 15 -3.21 2.96 -13.04
C HIS A 15 -2.96 1.57 -12.44
N LEU A 16 -2.17 1.49 -11.38
CA LEU A 16 -1.89 0.23 -10.68
C LEU A 16 -3.18 -0.37 -10.11
N LYS A 17 -4.00 0.46 -9.49
CA LYS A 17 -5.28 0.02 -8.92
C LYS A 17 -6.17 -0.63 -9.96
N VAL A 18 -6.35 0.05 -11.10
CA VAL A 18 -7.23 -0.44 -12.18
C VAL A 18 -6.71 -1.77 -12.74
N GLN A 19 -5.40 -1.85 -12.99
CA GLN A 19 -4.81 -3.07 -13.53
C GLN A 19 -4.95 -4.27 -12.60
N ILE A 20 -4.73 -4.04 -11.31
CA ILE A 20 -4.85 -5.12 -10.31
C ILE A 20 -6.31 -5.53 -10.14
N GLN A 21 -7.23 -4.57 -10.14
CA GLN A 21 -8.68 -4.86 -10.09
C GLN A 21 -9.13 -5.66 -11.31
N ASP A 22 -8.63 -5.31 -12.49
CA ASP A 22 -8.95 -6.02 -13.74
C ASP A 22 -8.46 -7.48 -13.70
N ALA A 23 -7.43 -7.76 -12.93
CA ALA A 23 -6.94 -9.12 -12.72
C ALA A 23 -7.76 -9.91 -11.70
N GLY A 24 -8.80 -9.32 -11.13
CA GLY A 24 -9.73 -10.01 -10.23
C GLY A 24 -9.45 -9.84 -8.75
N HIS A 25 -8.59 -8.88 -8.36
CA HIS A 25 -8.22 -8.65 -6.96
C HIS A 25 -8.96 -7.45 -6.37
N GLN A 26 -9.10 -7.44 -5.05
CA GLN A 26 -9.58 -6.28 -4.31
C GLN A 26 -8.38 -5.38 -4.01
N VAL A 27 -8.54 -4.06 -4.20
CA VAL A 27 -7.44 -3.11 -4.03
C VAL A 27 -7.87 -1.98 -3.11
N ASP A 28 -7.06 -1.74 -2.08
CA ASP A 28 -7.06 -0.49 -1.34
C ASP A 28 -5.85 0.32 -1.81
N ASP A 29 -5.97 1.63 -1.89
CA ASP A 29 -4.88 2.49 -2.33
C ASP A 29 -4.66 3.63 -1.34
N ALA A 30 -3.38 3.94 -1.10
CA ALA A 30 -2.95 4.95 -0.15
C ALA A 30 -1.94 5.87 -0.81
N GLU A 31 -2.00 7.17 -0.49
CA GLU A 31 -1.10 8.16 -1.08
C GLU A 31 0.12 8.44 -0.20
N ASP A 32 0.11 7.98 1.04
CA ASP A 32 1.21 8.18 1.98
C ASP A 32 1.24 7.06 3.02
N ALA A 33 2.25 7.10 3.90
CA ALA A 33 2.42 6.07 4.92
C ALA A 33 1.31 6.08 5.96
N LYS A 34 0.81 7.26 6.32
CA LYS A 34 -0.27 7.40 7.29
C LYS A 34 -1.54 6.71 6.81
N GLU A 35 -1.92 6.93 5.57
CA GLU A 35 -3.08 6.31 4.94
C GLU A 35 -2.87 4.81 4.80
N ALA A 36 -1.64 4.39 4.46
CA ALA A 36 -1.27 2.98 4.36
C ALA A 36 -1.46 2.25 5.69
N ASP A 37 -1.05 2.87 6.81
CA ASP A 37 -1.26 2.31 8.14
C ASP A 37 -2.73 2.10 8.45
N TYR A 38 -3.56 3.05 8.05
CA TYR A 38 -5.01 2.94 8.23
C TYR A 38 -5.55 1.69 7.52
N TYR A 39 -5.23 1.51 6.25
CA TYR A 39 -5.71 0.38 5.47
C TYR A 39 -5.13 -0.95 5.95
N LEU A 40 -3.86 -0.95 6.40
CA LEU A 40 -3.24 -2.15 6.93
C LEU A 40 -4.02 -2.69 8.13
N ASN A 41 -4.51 -1.79 8.98
CA ASN A 41 -5.25 -2.18 10.18
C ASN A 41 -6.72 -2.50 9.91
N GLU A 42 -7.35 -1.78 8.98
CA GLU A 42 -8.78 -1.95 8.69
C GLU A 42 -9.06 -3.10 7.74
N HIS A 43 -8.21 -3.28 6.73
CA HIS A 43 -8.37 -4.31 5.72
C HIS A 43 -7.04 -5.01 5.49
N ILE A 44 -6.68 -5.94 6.35
CA ILE A 44 -5.37 -6.61 6.29
C ILE A 44 -5.13 -7.16 4.88
N PRO A 45 -4.12 -6.64 4.15
CA PRO A 45 -3.85 -7.10 2.79
C PRO A 45 -3.08 -8.42 2.77
N ASP A 46 -3.21 -9.15 1.68
CA ASP A 46 -2.37 -10.31 1.40
C ASP A 46 -1.01 -9.88 0.88
N ILE A 47 -0.99 -8.77 0.14
CA ILE A 47 0.20 -8.21 -0.50
C ILE A 47 0.13 -6.68 -0.43
N ALA A 48 1.27 -6.04 -0.21
CA ALA A 48 1.40 -4.59 -0.31
C ALA A 48 2.47 -4.22 -1.33
N ILE A 49 2.14 -3.28 -2.21
CA ILE A 49 3.08 -2.69 -3.18
C ILE A 49 3.37 -1.28 -2.67
N VAL A 50 4.62 -1.01 -2.30
CA VAL A 50 4.99 0.23 -1.62
C VAL A 50 6.05 0.99 -2.41
N ASP A 51 5.74 2.26 -2.74
CA ASP A 51 6.73 3.18 -3.28
C ASP A 51 7.73 3.55 -2.19
N LEU A 52 9.02 3.53 -2.51
CA LEU A 52 10.08 3.86 -1.56
C LEU A 52 10.20 5.37 -1.31
N GLY A 53 9.67 6.20 -2.19
CA GLY A 53 9.76 7.66 -2.12
C GLY A 53 8.51 8.35 -1.61
N LEU A 54 7.89 7.88 -0.53
CA LEU A 54 6.68 8.49 0.03
C LEU A 54 6.98 9.85 0.68
N PRO A 55 5.99 10.77 0.71
CA PRO A 55 6.24 12.13 1.22
C PRO A 55 6.43 12.22 2.72
N ASP A 56 5.81 11.34 3.50
CA ASP A 56 5.80 11.41 4.96
C ASP A 56 6.74 10.41 5.64
N GLU A 57 7.06 9.32 4.95
CA GLU A 57 7.96 8.30 5.48
C GLU A 57 8.59 7.54 4.31
N ASP A 58 9.88 7.22 4.41
CA ASP A 58 10.55 6.34 3.45
C ASP A 58 9.82 4.97 3.43
N GLY A 59 9.48 4.50 2.23
CA GLY A 59 8.76 3.23 2.08
C GLY A 59 9.49 2.04 2.68
N LEU A 60 10.83 2.05 2.67
CA LEU A 60 11.61 1.00 3.30
C LEU A 60 11.47 1.02 4.82
N SER A 61 11.44 2.21 5.43
CA SER A 61 11.16 2.38 6.86
C SER A 61 9.77 1.88 7.22
N LEU A 62 8.79 2.16 6.38
CA LEU A 62 7.42 1.70 6.56
C LEU A 62 7.35 0.18 6.59
N ILE A 63 7.99 -0.47 5.62
CA ILE A 63 8.03 -1.94 5.54
C ILE A 63 8.70 -2.53 6.77
N ARG A 64 9.82 -1.93 7.23
CA ARG A 64 10.53 -2.38 8.42
C ARG A 64 9.66 -2.26 9.67
N ARG A 65 8.92 -1.15 9.78
CA ARG A 65 8.02 -0.91 10.92
C ARG A 65 6.89 -1.93 10.93
N TRP A 66 6.32 -2.24 9.79
CA TRP A 66 5.29 -3.25 9.68
C TRP A 66 5.80 -4.64 10.09
N ARG A 67 7.02 -4.98 9.68
CA ARG A 67 7.64 -6.26 10.05
C ARG A 67 7.96 -6.32 11.53
N SER A 68 8.43 -5.21 12.13
CA SER A 68 8.72 -5.12 13.55
C SER A 68 7.48 -5.36 14.41
N ASN A 69 6.32 -4.97 13.91
CA ASN A 69 5.04 -5.13 14.59
C ASN A 69 4.38 -6.47 14.25
N ASP A 70 5.15 -7.39 13.70
CA ASP A 70 4.69 -8.74 13.34
C ASP A 70 3.56 -8.74 12.33
N VAL A 71 3.52 -7.75 11.47
CA VAL A 71 2.59 -7.68 10.35
C VAL A 71 3.31 -8.27 9.14
N SER A 72 2.99 -9.46 8.80
CA SER A 72 3.64 -10.16 7.69
C SER A 72 2.67 -10.47 6.57
#